data_3e4b5b9b9a11b1a4405c268ed70c11bd
#
_entry.id   3e4b5b9b9a11b1a4405c268ed70c11bd
#
_cell.length_a   1.000
_cell.length_b   1.000
_cell.length_c   1.000
_cell.angle_alpha   90.00
_cell.angle_beta   90.00
_cell.angle_gamma   90.00
#
_symmetry.space_group_name_H-M   'P 1'
#
loop_
_entity.id
_entity.type
_entity.pdbx_description
1 polymer ?
#
loop_
_entity_poly.entity_id
_entity_poly.type
_entity_poly.pdbx_seq_one_letter_code
_entity_poly.pdbx_strand_id
1 'polypeptide(L)'
;MHPVSRTVIQTVPVSIERVFALLTDPGRMAEWLPGCGGTQSDKPLRKGVRFKVRFGERVTEFEVVDFTPPTTFGWVERGERNGWKTFFRLDPSAASTAVTVRDVWAPRSLIAWLRGRLFEKRRVNSQLEAILSNVRKILAP
;
A
#
# COMPACT_ATOMS: atom_id res chain seq x y z
N MET A 1 -23.93 1.28 3.59
CA MET A 1 -22.78 2.15 3.90
C MET A 1 -21.84 2.20 2.71
N HIS A 2 -21.40 3.38 2.34
CA HIS A 2 -20.49 3.54 1.22
C HIS A 2 -19.05 3.24 1.63
N PRO A 3 -18.22 2.75 0.69
CA PRO A 3 -16.79 2.63 0.94
C PRO A 3 -16.16 3.96 1.31
N VAL A 4 -15.16 3.92 2.16
CA VAL A 4 -14.36 5.08 2.56
C VAL A 4 -13.02 4.99 1.86
N SER A 5 -12.47 6.12 1.44
CA SER A 5 -11.13 6.14 0.84
C SER A 5 -10.29 7.30 1.34
N ARG A 6 -8.98 7.09 1.30
CA ARG A 6 -7.97 8.12 1.54
C ARG A 6 -6.88 8.01 0.51
N THR A 7 -6.41 9.16 0.05
CA THR A 7 -5.38 9.26 -0.99
C THR A 7 -4.30 10.24 -0.54
N VAL A 8 -3.04 9.84 -0.72
CA VAL A 8 -1.87 10.70 -0.46
C VAL A 8 -0.97 10.64 -1.68
N ILE A 9 -0.37 11.76 -2.06
CA ILE A 9 0.53 11.89 -3.19
C ILE A 9 1.85 12.47 -2.73
N GLN A 10 2.97 11.94 -3.26
CA GLN A 10 4.29 12.48 -3.03
C GLN A 10 5.16 12.28 -4.27
N THR A 11 5.98 13.28 -4.59
CA THR A 11 6.96 13.18 -5.67
C THR A 11 8.26 12.56 -5.14
N VAL A 12 8.78 11.58 -5.87
CA VAL A 12 10.05 10.92 -5.56
C VAL A 12 11.01 11.20 -6.72
N PRO A 13 12.22 11.73 -6.47
CA PRO A 13 13.13 12.16 -7.56
C PRO A 13 13.93 11.00 -8.16
N VAL A 14 13.25 9.95 -8.58
CA VAL A 14 13.81 8.79 -9.28
C VAL A 14 12.85 8.31 -10.36
N SER A 15 13.34 7.44 -11.25
CA SER A 15 12.54 6.92 -12.36
C SER A 15 11.37 6.06 -11.89
N ILE A 16 10.34 5.99 -12.72
CA ILE A 16 9.14 5.19 -12.46
C ILE A 16 9.48 3.70 -12.30
N GLU A 17 10.43 3.20 -13.07
CA GLU A 17 10.84 1.80 -13.00
C GLU A 17 11.47 1.46 -11.65
N ARG A 18 12.26 2.36 -11.09
CA ARG A 18 12.88 2.16 -9.77
C ARG A 18 11.84 2.18 -8.65
N VAL A 19 10.86 3.06 -8.74
CA VAL A 19 9.77 3.09 -7.75
C VAL A 19 8.96 1.80 -7.84
N PHE A 20 8.56 1.41 -9.04
CA PHE A 20 7.76 0.20 -9.23
C PHE A 20 8.51 -1.06 -8.76
N ALA A 21 9.80 -1.16 -9.06
CA ALA A 21 10.61 -2.29 -8.62
C ALA A 21 10.67 -2.41 -7.08
N LEU A 22 10.79 -1.30 -6.38
CA LEU A 22 10.79 -1.30 -4.91
C LEU A 22 9.43 -1.75 -4.36
N LEU A 23 8.34 -1.18 -4.87
CA LEU A 23 6.99 -1.47 -4.36
C LEU A 23 6.56 -2.92 -4.58
N THR A 24 7.03 -3.53 -5.66
CA THR A 24 6.59 -4.89 -6.06
C THR A 24 7.58 -5.99 -5.67
N ASP A 25 8.63 -5.65 -4.94
CA ASP A 25 9.58 -6.63 -4.40
C ASP A 25 9.16 -7.05 -3.00
N PRO A 26 8.60 -8.26 -2.82
CA PRO A 26 8.15 -8.69 -1.49
C PRO A 26 9.29 -8.74 -0.47
N GLY A 27 10.51 -9.03 -0.90
CA GLY A 27 11.67 -9.06 -0.01
C GLY A 27 12.05 -7.70 0.56
N ARG A 28 11.55 -6.62 -0.01
CA ARG A 28 11.86 -5.25 0.44
C ARG A 28 10.69 -4.54 1.12
N MET A 29 9.52 -5.17 1.23
CA MET A 29 8.36 -4.52 1.84
C MET A 29 8.57 -4.13 3.29
N ALA A 30 9.40 -4.86 4.04
CA ALA A 30 9.74 -4.51 5.41
C ALA A 30 10.46 -3.16 5.52
N GLU A 31 11.06 -2.68 4.43
CA GLU A 31 11.79 -1.40 4.43
C GLU A 31 10.85 -0.19 4.36
N TRP A 32 9.69 -0.34 3.72
CA TRP A 32 8.81 0.81 3.47
C TRP A 32 7.38 0.64 4.02
N LEU A 33 6.89 -0.58 4.21
CA LEU A 33 5.53 -0.79 4.73
C LEU A 33 5.56 -0.72 6.27
N PRO A 34 4.90 0.27 6.89
CA PRO A 34 4.95 0.45 8.34
C PRO A 34 4.49 -0.77 9.10
N GLY A 35 5.27 -1.17 10.10
CA GLY A 35 4.97 -2.32 10.95
C GLY A 35 5.27 -3.68 10.33
N CYS A 36 5.68 -3.72 9.07
CA CYS A 36 5.99 -4.97 8.39
C CYS A 36 7.32 -5.53 8.90
N GLY A 37 7.28 -6.73 9.48
CA GLY A 37 8.46 -7.46 9.93
C GLY A 37 9.02 -8.43 8.90
N GLY A 38 8.35 -8.60 7.78
CA GLY A 38 8.76 -9.47 6.69
C GLY A 38 7.59 -9.92 5.84
N THR A 39 7.89 -10.40 4.65
CA THR A 39 6.91 -10.93 3.72
C THR A 39 7.33 -12.32 3.25
N GLN A 40 6.37 -13.13 2.88
CA GLN A 40 6.61 -14.45 2.29
C GLN A 40 5.75 -14.60 1.04
N SER A 41 6.42 -14.81 -0.10
CA SER A 41 5.75 -15.07 -1.37
C SER A 41 6.50 -16.18 -2.10
N ASP A 42 5.79 -17.21 -2.51
CA ASP A 42 6.36 -18.34 -3.24
C ASP A 42 6.61 -18.03 -4.71
N LYS A 43 6.04 -16.93 -5.19
CA LYS A 43 6.11 -16.51 -6.59
C LYS A 43 6.39 -15.02 -6.69
N PRO A 44 6.97 -14.55 -7.80
CA PRO A 44 7.00 -13.13 -8.11
C PRO A 44 5.59 -12.55 -8.10
N LEU A 45 5.46 -11.31 -7.64
CA LEU A 45 4.14 -10.69 -7.57
C LEU A 45 3.56 -10.45 -8.96
N ARG A 46 2.31 -10.82 -9.14
CA ARG A 46 1.48 -10.59 -10.32
C ARG A 46 0.02 -10.61 -9.88
N LYS A 47 -0.87 -10.15 -10.73
CA LYS A 47 -2.31 -10.22 -10.46
C LYS A 47 -2.72 -11.65 -10.10
N GLY A 48 -3.41 -11.80 -8.98
CA GLY A 48 -3.88 -13.08 -8.47
C GLY A 48 -2.93 -13.78 -7.50
N VAL A 49 -1.68 -13.37 -7.40
CA VAL A 49 -0.72 -13.96 -6.47
C VAL A 49 -1.06 -13.52 -5.05
N ARG A 50 -1.06 -14.47 -4.12
CA ARG A 50 -1.23 -14.23 -2.69
C ARG A 50 0.11 -14.27 -1.99
N PHE A 51 0.32 -13.37 -1.04
CA PHE A 51 1.53 -13.33 -0.24
C PHE A 51 1.19 -12.99 1.21
N LYS A 52 2.05 -13.43 2.12
CA LYS A 52 1.85 -13.22 3.55
C LYS A 52 2.73 -12.09 4.05
N VAL A 53 2.16 -11.24 4.90
CA VAL A 53 2.85 -10.12 5.52
C VAL A 53 2.76 -10.25 7.03
N ARG A 54 3.89 -10.14 7.71
CA ARG A 54 3.95 -10.23 9.16
C ARG A 54 3.97 -8.84 9.79
N PHE A 55 2.99 -8.61 10.68
CA PHE A 55 2.90 -7.40 11.48
C PHE A 55 3.02 -7.81 12.97
N GLY A 56 4.24 -7.72 13.52
CA GLY A 56 4.51 -8.26 14.86
C GLY A 56 4.34 -9.77 14.86
N GLU A 57 3.43 -10.30 15.68
CA GLU A 57 3.10 -11.72 15.75
C GLU A 57 1.96 -12.11 14.80
N ARG A 58 1.28 -11.12 14.23
CA ARG A 58 0.14 -11.33 13.34
C ARG A 58 0.62 -11.52 11.91
N VAL A 59 0.05 -12.50 11.22
CA VAL A 59 0.30 -12.73 9.79
C VAL A 59 -0.99 -12.42 9.03
N THR A 60 -0.90 -11.57 8.02
CA THR A 60 -2.01 -11.17 7.15
C THR A 60 -1.72 -11.64 5.73
N GLU A 61 -2.73 -12.20 5.07
CA GLU A 61 -2.62 -12.56 3.66
C GLU A 61 -3.09 -11.41 2.77
N PHE A 62 -2.28 -11.07 1.78
CA PHE A 62 -2.59 -10.10 0.74
C PHE A 62 -2.74 -10.82 -0.60
N GLU A 63 -3.64 -10.33 -1.43
CA GLU A 63 -3.80 -10.80 -2.81
C GLU A 63 -3.62 -9.64 -3.77
N VAL A 64 -2.75 -9.80 -4.77
CA VAL A 64 -2.53 -8.76 -5.79
C VAL A 64 -3.74 -8.70 -6.69
N VAL A 65 -4.39 -7.54 -6.77
CA VAL A 65 -5.58 -7.31 -7.59
C VAL A 65 -5.33 -6.40 -8.79
N ASP A 66 -4.21 -5.66 -8.78
CA ASP A 66 -3.78 -4.82 -9.89
C ASP A 66 -2.27 -4.92 -10.02
N PHE A 67 -1.79 -5.24 -11.21
CA PHE A 67 -0.36 -5.34 -11.50
C PHE A 67 -0.14 -4.93 -12.95
N THR A 68 0.15 -3.65 -13.16
CA THR A 68 0.34 -3.06 -14.49
C THR A 68 1.67 -2.30 -14.51
N PRO A 69 2.80 -3.01 -14.75
CA PRO A 69 4.12 -2.36 -14.75
C PRO A 69 4.23 -1.30 -15.85
N PRO A 70 4.88 -0.18 -15.59
CA PRO A 70 5.41 0.28 -14.30
C PRO A 70 4.48 1.28 -13.60
N THR A 71 3.18 1.27 -13.91
CA THR A 71 2.26 2.36 -13.57
C THR A 71 1.35 2.09 -12.38
N THR A 72 0.85 0.86 -12.20
CA THR A 72 -0.09 0.58 -11.11
C THR A 72 0.21 -0.74 -10.41
N PHE A 73 -0.05 -0.76 -9.10
CA PHE A 73 0.08 -1.93 -8.26
C PHE A 73 -0.94 -1.83 -7.12
N GLY A 74 -1.63 -2.91 -6.84
CA GLY A 74 -2.60 -2.91 -5.76
C GLY A 74 -2.85 -4.29 -5.19
N TRP A 75 -3.25 -4.32 -3.90
CA TRP A 75 -3.61 -5.55 -3.22
C TRP A 75 -4.90 -5.39 -2.43
N VAL A 76 -5.50 -6.51 -2.08
CA VAL A 76 -6.60 -6.60 -1.14
C VAL A 76 -6.16 -7.48 0.04
N GLU A 77 -6.52 -7.10 1.25
CA GLU A 77 -6.25 -7.91 2.43
C GLU A 77 -7.30 -9.01 2.56
N ARG A 78 -6.81 -10.22 2.89
CA ARG A 78 -7.63 -11.38 3.17
C ARG A 78 -7.35 -11.81 4.62
N GLY A 79 -8.32 -11.65 5.49
CA GLY A 79 -8.17 -11.98 6.91
C GLY A 79 -8.94 -11.01 7.79
N GLU A 80 -8.28 -10.50 8.84
CA GLU A 80 -8.90 -9.62 9.82
C GLU A 80 -9.51 -8.35 9.20
N ARG A 81 -8.78 -7.71 8.28
CA ARG A 81 -9.28 -6.56 7.52
C ARG A 81 -9.70 -6.98 6.11
N ASN A 82 -10.45 -8.06 6.01
CA ASN A 82 -10.85 -8.63 4.73
C ASN A 82 -11.56 -7.61 3.84
N GLY A 83 -11.07 -7.48 2.60
CA GLY A 83 -11.62 -6.54 1.63
C GLY A 83 -10.99 -5.15 1.67
N TRP A 84 -10.08 -4.87 2.60
CA TRP A 84 -9.34 -3.60 2.62
C TRP A 84 -8.37 -3.58 1.44
N LYS A 85 -8.45 -2.54 0.60
CA LYS A 85 -7.63 -2.44 -0.62
C LYS A 85 -6.66 -1.29 -0.53
N THR A 86 -5.46 -1.51 -1.06
CA THR A 86 -4.43 -0.49 -1.22
C THR A 86 -3.98 -0.46 -2.67
N PHE A 87 -3.97 0.73 -3.27
CA PHE A 87 -3.58 0.94 -4.66
C PHE A 87 -2.48 1.98 -4.76
N PHE A 88 -1.48 1.69 -5.59
CA PHE A 88 -0.43 2.63 -5.98
C PHE A 88 -0.59 2.98 -7.44
N ARG A 89 -0.45 4.26 -7.75
CA ARG A 89 -0.38 4.78 -9.11
C ARG A 89 0.87 5.62 -9.26
N LEU A 90 1.63 5.37 -10.32
CA LEU A 90 2.90 6.03 -10.59
C LEU A 90 2.77 6.83 -11.89
N ASP A 91 3.03 8.13 -11.82
CA ASP A 91 2.99 9.03 -12.96
C ASP A 91 4.38 9.64 -13.17
N PRO A 92 5.05 9.39 -14.31
CA PRO A 92 6.37 9.95 -14.55
C PRO A 92 6.29 11.45 -14.84
N SER A 93 7.29 12.21 -14.36
CA SER A 93 7.39 13.64 -14.59
C SER A 93 8.86 14.04 -14.66
N ALA A 94 9.39 14.20 -15.87
CA ALA A 94 10.82 14.43 -16.11
C ALA A 94 11.67 13.32 -15.44
N ALA A 95 12.58 13.68 -14.53
CA ALA A 95 13.43 12.71 -13.81
C ALA A 95 12.80 12.22 -12.51
N SER A 96 11.53 12.53 -12.27
CA SER A 96 10.81 12.23 -11.03
C SER A 96 9.59 11.35 -11.28
N THR A 97 9.00 10.83 -10.21
CA THR A 97 7.76 10.07 -10.26
C THR A 97 6.79 10.61 -9.21
N ALA A 98 5.59 10.95 -9.62
CA ALA A 98 4.51 11.24 -8.68
C ALA A 98 3.89 9.91 -8.24
N VAL A 99 4.00 9.60 -6.96
CA VAL A 99 3.47 8.36 -6.37
C VAL A 99 2.19 8.69 -5.61
N THR A 100 1.09 8.11 -6.06
CA THR A 100 -0.20 8.21 -5.40
C THR A 100 -0.50 6.89 -4.72
N VAL A 101 -0.81 6.90 -3.42
CA VAL A 101 -1.28 5.73 -2.70
C VAL A 101 -2.69 6.00 -2.19
N ARG A 102 -3.56 5.01 -2.35
CA ARG A 102 -4.96 5.10 -1.94
C ARG A 102 -5.39 3.84 -1.23
N ASP A 103 -5.99 4.02 -0.06
CA ASP A 103 -6.69 2.94 0.66
C ASP A 103 -8.20 3.08 0.49
N VAL A 104 -8.87 1.95 0.32
CA VAL A 104 -10.33 1.87 0.21
C VAL A 104 -10.79 0.76 1.14
N TRP A 105 -11.76 1.09 2.01
CA TRP A 105 -12.32 0.10 2.94
C TRP A 105 -13.78 0.36 3.19
N ALA A 106 -14.50 -0.70 3.62
CA ALA A 106 -15.88 -0.60 4.04
C ALA A 106 -15.96 -0.66 5.56
N PRO A 107 -16.67 0.27 6.22
CA PRO A 107 -16.89 0.18 7.67
C PRO A 107 -17.69 -1.09 8.02
N ARG A 108 -17.34 -1.73 9.14
CA ARG A 108 -18.01 -2.96 9.57
C ARG A 108 -19.42 -2.75 10.07
N SER A 109 -19.75 -1.55 10.58
CA SER A 109 -21.05 -1.22 11.14
C SER A 109 -21.29 0.28 11.07
N LEU A 110 -22.55 0.69 11.29
CA LEU A 110 -22.90 2.11 11.35
C LEU A 110 -22.14 2.82 12.49
N ILE A 111 -22.01 2.16 13.65
CA ILE A 111 -21.30 2.72 14.81
C ILE A 111 -19.81 2.86 14.47
N ALA A 112 -19.20 1.84 13.87
CA ALA A 112 -17.81 1.92 13.42
C ALA A 112 -17.63 3.00 12.37
N TRP A 113 -18.57 3.16 11.47
CA TRP A 113 -18.56 4.21 10.45
C TRP A 113 -18.58 5.61 11.09
N LEU A 114 -19.46 5.84 12.07
CA LEU A 114 -19.54 7.13 12.76
C LEU A 114 -18.29 7.43 13.61
N ARG A 115 -17.78 6.43 14.35
CA ARG A 115 -16.57 6.58 15.16
C ARG A 115 -15.31 6.69 14.31
N GLY A 116 -15.22 5.87 13.26
CA GLY A 116 -14.04 5.79 12.40
C GLY A 116 -13.89 6.97 11.45
N ARG A 117 -14.95 7.74 11.23
CA ARG A 117 -14.96 8.80 10.23
C ARG A 117 -13.88 9.87 10.44
N LEU A 118 -13.54 10.16 11.69
CA LEU A 118 -12.50 11.13 12.02
C LEU A 118 -11.17 10.44 12.38
N PHE A 119 -11.20 9.50 13.31
CA PHE A 119 -9.97 8.89 13.84
C PHE A 119 -9.35 7.90 12.86
N GLU A 120 -10.15 7.06 12.23
CA GLU A 120 -9.67 6.07 11.28
C GLU A 120 -9.06 6.74 10.04
N LYS A 121 -9.72 7.76 9.51
CA LYS A 121 -9.18 8.51 8.38
C LYS A 121 -7.84 9.16 8.68
N ARG A 122 -7.69 9.74 9.87
CA ARG A 122 -6.41 10.33 10.30
C ARG A 122 -5.32 9.28 10.42
N ARG A 123 -5.64 8.13 11.01
CA ARG A 123 -4.68 7.04 11.17
C ARG A 123 -4.26 6.46 9.83
N VAL A 124 -5.21 6.24 8.93
CA VAL A 124 -4.93 5.77 7.57
C VAL A 124 -4.10 6.79 6.83
N ASN A 125 -4.45 8.07 6.88
CA ASN A 125 -3.70 9.14 6.23
C ASN A 125 -2.25 9.18 6.70
N SER A 126 -2.03 9.10 8.02
CA SER A 126 -0.68 9.07 8.60
C SER A 126 0.12 7.85 8.14
N GLN A 127 -0.53 6.69 8.02
CA GLN A 127 0.10 5.47 7.54
C GLN A 127 0.49 5.57 6.06
N LEU A 128 -0.39 6.14 5.23
CA LEU A 128 -0.09 6.35 3.80
C LEU A 128 1.04 7.35 3.62
N GLU A 129 1.07 8.42 4.42
CA GLU A 129 2.17 9.38 4.41
C GLU A 129 3.49 8.72 4.80
N ALA A 130 3.47 7.83 5.80
CA ALA A 130 4.63 7.10 6.23
C ALA A 130 5.15 6.16 5.13
N ILE A 131 4.26 5.48 4.41
CA ILE A 131 4.63 4.65 3.25
C ILE A 131 5.41 5.48 2.25
N LEU A 132 4.86 6.60 1.80
CA LEU A 132 5.49 7.44 0.78
C LEU A 132 6.78 8.08 1.28
N SER A 133 6.84 8.50 2.54
CA SER A 133 8.05 9.03 3.16
C SER A 133 9.16 7.99 3.19
N ASN A 134 8.84 6.74 3.55
CA ASN A 134 9.79 5.64 3.56
C ASN A 134 10.32 5.33 2.16
N VAL A 135 9.42 5.24 1.18
CA VAL A 135 9.80 5.00 -0.22
C VAL A 135 10.76 6.08 -0.70
N ARG A 136 10.46 7.34 -0.42
CA ARG A 136 11.34 8.46 -0.81
C ARG A 136 12.71 8.36 -0.15
N LYS A 137 12.76 8.07 1.15
CA LYS A 137 14.03 7.96 1.88
C LYS A 137 14.92 6.83 1.35
N ILE A 138 14.31 5.72 0.96
CA ILE A 138 15.05 4.57 0.41
C ILE A 138 15.64 4.90 -0.95
N LEU A 139 14.86 5.52 -1.83
CA LEU A 139 15.22 5.76 -3.22
C LEU A 139 16.00 7.05 -3.44
N ALA A 140 15.84 8.04 -2.57
CA ALA A 140 16.48 9.35 -2.65
C ALA A 140 16.94 9.78 -1.24
N PRO A 141 17.94 9.08 -0.68
CA PRO A 141 18.47 9.40 0.65
C PRO A 141 19.18 10.75 0.72
#